data_3f86ca8a9d76675f11b58278030ed7ab
#
_entry.id   3f86ca8a9d76675f11b58278030ed7ab
#
_cell.length_a   1.000
_cell.length_b   1.000
_cell.length_c   1.000
_cell.angle_alpha   90.00
_cell.angle_beta   90.00
_cell.angle_gamma   90.00
#
_symmetry.space_group_name_H-M   'P 1'
#
loop_
_entity.id
_entity.type
_entity.pdbx_description
1 polymer ?
#
loop_
_entity_poly.entity_id
_entity_poly.type
_entity_poly.pdbx_seq_one_letter_code
_entity_poly.pdbx_strand_id
1 'polypeptide(L)'
;QGEGGIRSFSLEILKLIRGLCDDTGTLLIVDEIQCGLGRSGKLFAHEWFNINPDIMTIAKGIGGGFPLGACLSTKNASIGMVKGKHGSTYGGNPLACAVGCEVMNNVLEDGFLENVEMMSRYFSQKMLGLLSEFPSVFEELRGYGLMLGLKTKIENISFTNEAFNQNLLLAPASDNVVRILPPLNITKQEVDYVVKLLRKTAQRLEN
;
A
#
# COMPACT_ATOMS: atom_id res chain seq x y z
N GLN A 1 6.44 -2.18 3.52
CA GLN A 1 6.20 -3.57 3.95
C GLN A 1 4.84 -3.69 4.64
N GLY A 2 3.79 -4.03 3.88
CA GLY A 2 2.42 -4.07 4.38
C GLY A 2 2.22 -5.04 5.55
N GLU A 3 2.47 -6.33 5.31
CA GLU A 3 2.32 -7.40 6.29
C GLU A 3 3.28 -7.25 7.48
N GLY A 4 4.46 -6.65 7.27
CA GLY A 4 5.45 -6.37 8.30
C GLY A 4 5.09 -5.23 9.26
N GLY A 5 3.88 -4.68 9.19
CA GLY A 5 3.40 -3.60 10.06
C GLY A 5 3.49 -2.21 9.45
N ILE A 6 3.25 -2.08 8.15
CA ILE A 6 3.29 -0.82 7.39
C ILE A 6 4.62 -0.08 7.64
N ARG A 7 5.71 -0.78 7.42
CA ARG A 7 7.06 -0.24 7.57
C ARG A 7 7.62 0.22 6.24
N SER A 8 8.24 1.39 6.24
CA SER A 8 9.03 1.90 5.12
C SER A 8 10.51 1.92 5.46
N PHE A 9 11.35 1.80 4.46
CA PHE A 9 12.78 2.08 4.61
C PHE A 9 13.03 3.59 4.59
N SER A 10 14.14 4.04 5.20
CA SER A 10 14.59 5.41 5.02
C SER A 10 15.17 5.62 3.62
N LEU A 11 15.18 6.87 3.16
CA LEU A 11 15.77 7.24 1.87
C LEU A 11 17.24 6.84 1.79
N GLU A 12 17.98 7.01 2.89
CA GLU A 12 19.41 6.70 2.97
C GLU A 12 19.66 5.21 2.77
N ILE A 13 18.86 4.35 3.41
CA ILE A 13 18.98 2.89 3.27
C ILE A 13 18.67 2.47 1.84
N LEU A 14 17.62 3.01 1.22
CA LEU A 14 17.25 2.64 -0.15
C LEU A 14 18.30 3.11 -1.18
N LYS A 15 18.87 4.30 -0.99
CA LYS A 15 19.99 4.79 -1.82
C LYS A 15 21.25 3.94 -1.65
N LEU A 16 21.54 3.53 -0.40
CA LEU A 16 22.68 2.63 -0.14
C LEU A 16 22.48 1.28 -0.82
N ILE A 17 21.29 0.68 -0.72
CA ILE A 17 20.97 -0.59 -1.39
C ILE A 17 21.13 -0.45 -2.90
N ARG A 18 20.60 0.63 -3.52
CA ARG A 18 20.74 0.86 -4.96
C ARG A 18 22.20 1.01 -5.36
N GLY A 19 22.98 1.80 -4.61
CA GLY A 19 24.42 1.96 -4.87
C GLY A 19 25.19 0.65 -4.77
N LEU A 20 24.94 -0.15 -3.74
CA LEU A 20 25.56 -1.49 -3.60
C LEU A 20 25.18 -2.41 -4.76
N CYS A 21 23.93 -2.40 -5.21
CA CYS A 21 23.51 -3.17 -6.37
C CYS A 21 24.24 -2.74 -7.64
N ASP A 22 24.40 -1.42 -7.85
CA ASP A 22 25.13 -0.87 -9.00
C ASP A 22 26.61 -1.26 -8.98
N ASP A 23 27.28 -1.14 -7.81
CA ASP A 23 28.71 -1.44 -7.64
C ASP A 23 29.01 -2.93 -7.82
N THR A 24 28.09 -3.80 -7.43
CA THR A 24 28.28 -5.27 -7.47
C THR A 24 27.67 -5.94 -8.68
N GLY A 25 26.90 -5.22 -9.50
CA GLY A 25 26.10 -5.79 -10.59
C GLY A 25 24.94 -6.66 -10.12
N THR A 26 24.52 -6.52 -8.86
CA THR A 26 23.38 -7.23 -8.28
C THR A 26 22.07 -6.57 -8.74
N LEU A 27 21.06 -7.37 -9.13
CA LEU A 27 19.77 -6.85 -9.53
C LEU A 27 18.92 -6.45 -8.31
N LEU A 28 18.36 -5.25 -8.33
CA LEU A 28 17.41 -4.78 -7.34
C LEU A 28 15.99 -5.15 -7.77
N ILE A 29 15.33 -5.97 -6.96
CA ILE A 29 13.92 -6.33 -7.15
C ILE A 29 13.07 -5.57 -6.14
N VAL A 30 12.05 -4.87 -6.62
CA VAL A 30 11.09 -4.14 -5.77
C VAL A 30 9.70 -4.77 -5.90
N ASP A 31 9.11 -5.10 -4.77
CA ASP A 31 7.75 -5.63 -4.69
C ASP A 31 6.74 -4.48 -4.50
N GLU A 32 6.04 -4.13 -5.58
CA GLU A 32 4.99 -3.13 -5.61
C GLU A 32 3.57 -3.73 -5.58
N ILE A 33 3.44 -5.00 -5.21
CA ILE A 33 2.17 -5.74 -5.23
C ILE A 33 1.11 -5.08 -4.34
N GLN A 34 1.51 -4.54 -3.19
CA GLN A 34 0.58 -3.88 -2.27
C GLN A 34 0.71 -2.36 -2.25
N CYS A 35 1.89 -1.82 -2.44
CA CYS A 35 2.19 -0.39 -2.30
C CYS A 35 2.12 0.39 -3.62
N GLY A 36 2.16 -0.27 -4.76
CA GLY A 36 2.08 0.35 -6.07
C GLY A 36 0.67 0.78 -6.50
N LEU A 37 0.57 1.22 -7.73
CA LEU A 37 -0.67 1.65 -8.41
C LEU A 37 -1.45 2.72 -7.63
N GLY A 38 -0.76 3.77 -7.25
CA GLY A 38 -1.34 4.91 -6.57
C GLY A 38 -1.51 4.75 -5.05
N ARG A 39 -1.39 3.52 -4.51
CA ARG A 39 -1.67 3.23 -3.10
C ARG A 39 -0.84 4.08 -2.12
N SER A 40 0.43 4.31 -2.43
CA SER A 40 1.32 5.15 -1.62
C SER A 40 1.26 6.65 -1.96
N GLY A 41 0.41 7.07 -2.90
CA GLY A 41 0.30 8.46 -3.36
C GLY A 41 1.16 8.79 -4.60
N LYS A 42 2.03 7.88 -5.03
CA LYS A 42 2.71 7.89 -6.31
C LYS A 42 2.26 6.68 -7.12
N LEU A 43 2.49 6.66 -8.43
CA LEU A 43 2.15 5.49 -9.24
C LEU A 43 2.80 4.24 -8.66
N PHE A 44 4.09 4.33 -8.31
CA PHE A 44 4.82 3.30 -7.58
C PHE A 44 5.53 3.87 -6.36
N ALA A 45 5.64 3.08 -5.29
CA ALA A 45 6.20 3.54 -4.03
C ALA A 45 7.71 3.89 -4.12
N HIS A 46 8.47 3.23 -5.00
CA HIS A 46 9.89 3.52 -5.20
C HIS A 46 10.15 4.94 -5.74
N GLU A 47 9.15 5.57 -6.37
CA GLU A 47 9.24 6.96 -6.86
C GLU A 47 9.43 7.98 -5.73
N TRP A 48 8.93 7.70 -4.52
CA TRP A 48 9.15 8.56 -3.35
C TRP A 48 10.63 8.71 -3.00
N PHE A 49 11.45 7.73 -3.37
CA PHE A 49 12.85 7.62 -3.03
C PHE A 49 13.78 7.90 -4.22
N ASN A 50 13.20 8.16 -5.39
CA ASN A 50 13.90 8.39 -6.64
C ASN A 50 14.93 7.28 -6.93
N ILE A 51 14.54 6.04 -6.77
CA ILE A 51 15.32 4.85 -7.13
C ILE A 51 14.64 4.10 -8.28
N ASN A 52 15.45 3.53 -9.18
CA ASN A 52 14.97 2.71 -10.29
C ASN A 52 15.29 1.24 -10.00
N PRO A 53 14.29 0.36 -9.85
CA PRO A 53 14.52 -1.07 -9.72
C PRO A 53 14.92 -1.68 -11.06
N ASP A 54 15.64 -2.80 -11.01
CA ASP A 54 15.92 -3.63 -12.19
C ASP A 54 14.72 -4.52 -12.53
N ILE A 55 14.01 -4.97 -11.50
CA ILE A 55 12.80 -5.79 -11.61
C ILE A 55 11.75 -5.24 -10.65
N MET A 56 10.49 -5.20 -11.09
CA MET A 56 9.36 -4.79 -10.27
C MET A 56 8.19 -5.75 -10.45
N THR A 57 7.57 -6.15 -9.33
CA THR A 57 6.35 -6.97 -9.35
C THR A 57 5.14 -6.14 -8.98
N ILE A 58 4.04 -6.33 -9.73
CA ILE A 58 2.73 -5.71 -9.48
C ILE A 58 1.63 -6.75 -9.51
N ALA A 59 0.62 -6.59 -8.65
CA ALA A 59 -0.59 -7.41 -8.64
C ALA A 59 -1.71 -6.65 -7.92
N LYS A 60 -2.68 -7.35 -7.35
CA LYS A 60 -3.78 -6.76 -6.56
C LYS A 60 -4.47 -5.60 -7.28
N GLY A 61 -4.03 -4.36 -7.02
CA GLY A 61 -4.61 -3.14 -7.58
C GLY A 61 -4.72 -3.15 -9.11
N ILE A 62 -3.73 -3.70 -9.83
CA ILE A 62 -3.73 -3.74 -11.30
C ILE A 62 -4.92 -4.50 -11.88
N GLY A 63 -5.45 -5.45 -11.14
CA GLY A 63 -6.61 -6.23 -11.59
C GLY A 63 -7.95 -5.59 -11.27
N GLY A 64 -8.02 -4.53 -10.45
CA GLY A 64 -9.31 -3.93 -10.06
C GLY A 64 -10.31 -4.93 -9.47
N GLY A 65 -9.84 -6.02 -8.87
CA GLY A 65 -10.62 -7.17 -8.39
C GLY A 65 -10.52 -8.40 -9.28
N PHE A 66 -10.07 -8.27 -10.54
CA PHE A 66 -9.77 -9.42 -11.41
C PHE A 66 -8.38 -9.99 -11.08
N PRO A 67 -8.19 -11.33 -11.09
CA PRO A 67 -6.89 -11.94 -10.83
C PRO A 67 -5.87 -11.59 -11.91
N LEU A 68 -4.96 -10.67 -11.62
CA LEU A 68 -3.91 -10.22 -12.52
C LEU A 68 -2.66 -9.86 -11.73
N GLY A 69 -1.50 -10.18 -12.26
CA GLY A 69 -0.20 -9.74 -11.81
C GLY A 69 0.77 -9.62 -12.97
N ALA A 70 1.79 -8.82 -12.82
CA ALA A 70 2.85 -8.66 -13.80
C ALA A 70 4.21 -8.52 -13.13
N CYS A 71 5.24 -8.93 -13.85
CA CYS A 71 6.64 -8.71 -13.50
C CYS A 71 7.26 -7.86 -14.62
N LEU A 72 7.75 -6.70 -14.27
CA LEU A 72 8.42 -5.77 -15.18
C LEU A 72 9.92 -5.84 -14.93
N SER A 73 10.71 -5.70 -15.97
CA SER A 73 12.16 -5.70 -15.85
C SER A 73 12.84 -4.78 -16.84
N THR A 74 14.03 -4.32 -16.50
CA THR A 74 14.92 -3.66 -17.45
C THR A 74 15.39 -4.67 -18.51
N LYS A 75 15.87 -4.13 -19.64
CA LYS A 75 16.43 -4.96 -20.72
C LYS A 75 17.57 -5.85 -20.23
N ASN A 76 18.44 -5.32 -19.36
CA ASN A 76 19.56 -6.07 -18.79
C ASN A 76 19.07 -7.21 -17.88
N ALA A 77 18.11 -6.94 -17.00
CA ALA A 77 17.58 -7.97 -16.09
C ALA A 77 16.83 -9.08 -16.85
N SER A 78 16.27 -8.78 -18.03
CA SER A 78 15.53 -9.75 -18.83
C SER A 78 16.38 -10.63 -19.78
N ILE A 79 17.69 -10.49 -19.83
CA ILE A 79 18.58 -11.25 -20.75
C ILE A 79 18.35 -12.77 -20.65
N GLY A 80 18.10 -13.28 -19.43
CA GLY A 80 17.83 -14.70 -19.19
C GLY A 80 16.43 -15.18 -19.58
N MET A 81 15.50 -14.28 -19.90
CA MET A 81 14.11 -14.59 -20.27
C MET A 81 14.00 -14.91 -21.76
N VAL A 82 14.60 -16.03 -22.16
CA VAL A 82 14.57 -16.52 -23.53
C VAL A 82 13.44 -17.53 -23.73
N LYS A 83 13.12 -17.85 -25.00
CA LYS A 83 12.09 -18.83 -25.36
C LYS A 83 12.23 -20.14 -24.56
N GLY A 84 11.16 -20.59 -23.93
CA GLY A 84 11.10 -21.84 -23.17
C GLY A 84 11.53 -21.73 -21.69
N LYS A 85 11.92 -20.54 -21.20
CA LYS A 85 12.30 -20.35 -19.79
C LYS A 85 11.14 -19.96 -18.88
N HIS A 86 10.05 -19.47 -19.44
CA HIS A 86 8.83 -19.12 -18.72
C HIS A 86 7.60 -19.51 -19.53
N GLY A 87 6.53 -19.94 -18.85
CA GLY A 87 5.24 -20.25 -19.44
C GLY A 87 4.12 -20.06 -18.42
N SER A 88 2.95 -19.68 -18.90
CA SER A 88 1.72 -19.58 -18.12
C SER A 88 0.54 -19.90 -19.01
N THR A 89 -0.36 -20.76 -18.54
CA THR A 89 -1.58 -21.11 -19.31
C THR A 89 -2.53 -19.92 -19.44
N TYR A 90 -2.70 -19.15 -18.39
CA TYR A 90 -3.65 -18.03 -18.34
C TYR A 90 -2.99 -16.65 -18.31
N GLY A 91 -1.66 -16.56 -18.16
CA GLY A 91 -0.94 -15.31 -18.15
C GLY A 91 -1.09 -14.56 -19.47
N GLY A 92 -1.35 -13.25 -19.40
CA GLY A 92 -1.53 -12.40 -20.58
C GLY A 92 -2.84 -12.65 -21.34
N ASN A 93 -3.85 -13.29 -20.73
CA ASN A 93 -5.13 -13.45 -21.40
C ASN A 93 -5.78 -12.10 -21.70
N PRO A 94 -6.53 -11.98 -22.83
CA PRO A 94 -7.06 -10.69 -23.29
C PRO A 94 -7.96 -9.98 -22.27
N LEU A 95 -8.77 -10.74 -21.51
CA LEU A 95 -9.67 -10.16 -20.51
C LEU A 95 -8.89 -9.52 -19.36
N ALA A 96 -7.92 -10.23 -18.79
CA ALA A 96 -7.06 -9.69 -17.72
C ALA A 96 -6.29 -8.47 -18.18
N CYS A 97 -5.73 -8.51 -19.41
CA CYS A 97 -5.00 -7.36 -19.97
C CYS A 97 -5.92 -6.16 -20.19
N ALA A 98 -7.14 -6.36 -20.71
CA ALA A 98 -8.11 -5.28 -20.90
C ALA A 98 -8.48 -4.62 -19.56
N VAL A 99 -8.74 -5.42 -18.51
CA VAL A 99 -8.99 -4.91 -17.16
C VAL A 99 -7.80 -4.13 -16.63
N GLY A 100 -6.59 -4.67 -16.78
CA GLY A 100 -5.37 -4.00 -16.31
C GLY A 100 -5.12 -2.66 -17.02
N CYS A 101 -5.36 -2.60 -18.34
CA CYS A 101 -5.28 -1.35 -19.11
C CYS A 101 -6.29 -0.32 -18.60
N GLU A 102 -7.53 -0.72 -18.34
CA GLU A 102 -8.55 0.18 -17.83
C GLU A 102 -8.21 0.71 -16.43
N VAL A 103 -7.72 -0.15 -15.54
CA VAL A 103 -7.23 0.29 -14.22
C VAL A 103 -6.10 1.31 -14.36
N MET A 104 -5.13 1.04 -15.25
CA MET A 104 -4.02 1.98 -15.51
C MET A 104 -4.53 3.31 -16.05
N ASN A 105 -5.48 3.31 -16.99
CA ASN A 105 -6.07 4.52 -17.52
C ASN A 105 -6.69 5.37 -16.42
N ASN A 106 -7.48 4.75 -15.53
CA ASN A 106 -8.11 5.43 -14.40
C ASN A 106 -7.08 6.00 -13.41
N VAL A 107 -6.04 5.23 -13.07
CA VAL A 107 -5.01 5.69 -12.11
C VAL A 107 -4.16 6.82 -12.70
N LEU A 108 -3.96 6.83 -14.01
CA LEU A 108 -3.19 7.85 -14.75
C LEU A 108 -4.04 9.04 -15.21
N GLU A 109 -5.34 9.03 -14.92
CA GLU A 109 -6.20 10.18 -15.23
C GLU A 109 -5.76 11.41 -14.43
N ASP A 110 -5.79 12.57 -15.10
CA ASP A 110 -5.40 13.84 -14.48
C ASP A 110 -6.21 14.10 -13.19
N GLY A 111 -5.50 14.40 -12.11
CA GLY A 111 -6.09 14.67 -10.80
C GLY A 111 -6.31 13.44 -9.93
N PHE A 112 -6.18 12.20 -10.45
CA PHE A 112 -6.42 11.00 -9.64
C PHE A 112 -5.38 10.84 -8.51
N LEU A 113 -4.09 10.87 -8.83
CA LEU A 113 -3.02 10.73 -7.84
C LEU A 113 -2.95 11.93 -6.89
N GLU A 114 -3.22 13.13 -7.38
CA GLU A 114 -3.35 14.34 -6.58
C GLU A 114 -4.48 14.22 -5.55
N ASN A 115 -5.60 13.62 -5.94
CA ASN A 115 -6.69 13.33 -5.00
C ASN A 115 -6.26 12.31 -3.94
N VAL A 116 -5.55 11.25 -4.33
CA VAL A 116 -5.00 10.27 -3.37
C VAL A 116 -4.08 10.97 -2.36
N GLU A 117 -3.18 11.84 -2.80
CA GLU A 117 -2.31 12.60 -1.89
C GLU A 117 -3.10 13.54 -0.99
N MET A 118 -4.11 14.24 -1.52
CA MET A 118 -4.98 15.13 -0.74
C MET A 118 -5.75 14.36 0.33
N MET A 119 -6.36 13.23 -0.03
CA MET A 119 -7.10 12.39 0.90
C MET A 119 -6.19 11.74 1.93
N SER A 120 -4.98 11.34 1.55
CA SER A 120 -3.97 10.83 2.47
C SER A 120 -3.61 11.86 3.55
N ARG A 121 -3.33 13.11 3.17
CA ARG A 121 -3.03 14.18 4.13
C ARG A 121 -4.21 14.44 5.06
N TYR A 122 -5.42 14.52 4.52
CA TYR A 122 -6.63 14.73 5.30
C TYR A 122 -6.86 13.59 6.29
N PHE A 123 -6.78 12.34 5.83
CA PHE A 123 -6.97 11.17 6.67
C PHE A 123 -5.90 11.10 7.77
N SER A 124 -4.62 11.26 7.42
CA SER A 124 -3.51 11.24 8.39
C SER A 124 -3.69 12.29 9.48
N GLN A 125 -4.11 13.51 9.13
CA GLN A 125 -4.40 14.56 10.10
C GLN A 125 -5.50 14.15 11.10
N LYS A 126 -6.59 13.54 10.60
CA LYS A 126 -7.67 13.02 11.45
C LYS A 126 -7.20 11.89 12.35
N MET A 127 -6.35 11.00 11.83
CA MET A 127 -5.79 9.89 12.59
C MET A 127 -4.85 10.36 13.70
N LEU A 128 -4.01 11.37 13.44
CA LEU A 128 -3.18 12.00 14.48
C LEU A 128 -4.04 12.59 15.60
N GLY A 129 -5.20 13.16 15.27
CA GLY A 129 -6.19 13.59 16.27
C GLY A 129 -6.68 12.43 17.14
N LEU A 130 -6.96 11.26 16.53
CA LEU A 130 -7.35 10.06 17.30
C LEU A 130 -6.24 9.54 18.20
N LEU A 131 -4.99 9.56 17.76
CA LEU A 131 -3.85 9.18 18.60
C LEU A 131 -3.77 10.04 19.87
N SER A 132 -3.98 11.35 19.71
CA SER A 132 -3.97 12.29 20.82
C SER A 132 -5.17 12.13 21.75
N GLU A 133 -6.33 11.73 21.20
CA GLU A 133 -7.57 11.52 21.96
C GLU A 133 -7.54 10.20 22.76
N PHE A 134 -6.89 9.15 22.23
CA PHE A 134 -6.83 7.81 22.82
C PHE A 134 -5.38 7.29 22.97
N PRO A 135 -4.55 7.95 23.81
CA PRO A 135 -3.15 7.58 23.98
C PRO A 135 -2.96 6.24 24.70
N SER A 136 -4.00 5.72 25.35
CA SER A 136 -4.06 4.37 25.96
C SER A 136 -4.23 3.26 24.91
N VAL A 137 -4.86 3.56 23.77
CA VAL A 137 -5.20 2.61 22.70
C VAL A 137 -4.19 2.64 21.57
N PHE A 138 -3.77 3.84 21.13
CA PHE A 138 -2.91 4.04 19.98
C PHE A 138 -1.50 4.50 20.38
N GLU A 139 -0.52 4.03 19.63
CA GLU A 139 0.89 4.37 19.83
C GLU A 139 1.44 5.24 18.69
N GLU A 140 1.20 4.84 17.42
CA GLU A 140 1.85 5.43 16.26
C GLU A 140 0.97 5.32 15.01
N LEU A 141 1.06 6.34 14.14
CA LEU A 141 0.55 6.30 12.77
C LEU A 141 1.72 6.10 11.80
N ARG A 142 1.61 5.13 10.90
CA ARG A 142 2.61 4.79 9.88
C ARG A 142 2.00 4.82 8.49
N GLY A 143 2.86 4.95 7.48
CA GLY A 143 2.52 4.73 6.09
C GLY A 143 2.70 5.93 5.18
N TYR A 144 2.45 5.69 3.89
CA TYR A 144 2.45 6.68 2.81
C TYR A 144 1.16 6.57 2.02
N GLY A 145 0.67 7.71 1.54
CA GLY A 145 -0.56 7.72 0.76
C GLY A 145 -1.75 7.16 1.56
N LEU A 146 -2.54 6.33 0.93
CA LEU A 146 -3.66 5.62 1.53
C LEU A 146 -3.29 4.18 1.97
N MET A 147 -2.01 3.93 2.20
CA MET A 147 -1.49 2.73 2.84
C MET A 147 -1.10 3.09 4.28
N LEU A 148 -2.07 3.10 5.18
CA LEU A 148 -1.91 3.57 6.55
C LEU A 148 -1.92 2.40 7.54
N GLY A 149 -1.19 2.56 8.64
CA GLY A 149 -1.14 1.63 9.75
C GLY A 149 -1.24 2.35 11.09
N LEU A 150 -2.15 1.90 11.92
CA LEU A 150 -2.24 2.30 13.32
C LEU A 150 -1.57 1.24 14.18
N LYS A 151 -0.47 1.59 14.81
CA LYS A 151 0.10 0.75 15.87
C LYS A 151 -0.73 0.92 17.14
N THR A 152 -1.19 -0.19 17.68
CA THR A 152 -2.06 -0.22 18.86
C THR A 152 -1.29 -0.68 20.10
N LYS A 153 -1.66 -0.18 21.28
CA LYS A 153 -1.16 -0.66 22.58
C LYS A 153 -1.92 -1.89 23.07
N ILE A 154 -3.16 -2.02 22.62
CA ILE A 154 -4.00 -3.20 22.80
C ILE A 154 -3.72 -4.19 21.65
N GLU A 155 -4.15 -5.44 21.79
CA GLU A 155 -3.99 -6.44 20.74
C GLU A 155 -4.72 -6.02 19.45
N ASN A 156 -4.03 -5.99 18.33
CA ASN A 156 -4.59 -5.53 17.05
C ASN A 156 -5.75 -6.41 16.54
N ILE A 157 -5.74 -7.70 16.88
CA ILE A 157 -6.85 -8.62 16.56
C ILE A 157 -8.10 -8.22 17.34
N SER A 158 -7.97 -7.89 18.61
CA SER A 158 -9.08 -7.41 19.45
C SER A 158 -9.64 -6.09 18.91
N PHE A 159 -8.76 -5.17 18.46
CA PHE A 159 -9.18 -3.92 17.82
C PHE A 159 -9.93 -4.18 16.52
N THR A 160 -9.40 -5.04 15.65
CA THR A 160 -10.06 -5.34 14.36
C THR A 160 -11.40 -6.04 14.53
N ASN A 161 -11.53 -6.93 15.51
CA ASN A 161 -12.79 -7.58 15.84
C ASN A 161 -13.84 -6.58 16.35
N GLU A 162 -13.46 -5.66 17.24
CA GLU A 162 -14.41 -4.62 17.69
C GLU A 162 -14.75 -3.64 16.56
N ALA A 163 -13.80 -3.29 15.69
CA ALA A 163 -14.09 -2.49 14.50
C ALA A 163 -15.10 -3.19 13.57
N PHE A 164 -14.97 -4.52 13.39
CA PHE A 164 -15.93 -5.32 12.65
C PHE A 164 -17.34 -5.24 13.24
N ASN A 165 -17.48 -5.28 14.56
CA ASN A 165 -18.75 -5.06 15.25
C ASN A 165 -19.35 -3.66 15.02
N GLN A 166 -18.51 -2.69 14.61
CA GLN A 166 -18.94 -1.34 14.20
C GLN A 166 -19.14 -1.22 12.68
N ASN A 167 -19.18 -2.33 11.92
CA ASN A 167 -19.27 -2.40 10.47
C ASN A 167 -18.05 -1.75 9.75
N LEU A 168 -16.86 -1.83 10.34
CA LEU A 168 -15.62 -1.36 9.74
C LEU A 168 -14.66 -2.53 9.56
N LEU A 169 -14.34 -2.83 8.28
CA LEU A 169 -13.38 -3.87 7.93
C LEU A 169 -11.95 -3.31 7.98
N LEU A 170 -11.12 -3.90 8.81
CA LEU A 170 -9.70 -3.59 8.95
C LEU A 170 -8.89 -4.88 8.88
N ALA A 171 -7.58 -4.78 8.63
CA ALA A 171 -6.71 -5.93 8.54
C ALA A 171 -5.57 -5.84 9.57
N PRO A 172 -5.36 -6.85 10.43
CA PRO A 172 -4.20 -6.89 11.30
C PRO A 172 -2.92 -7.10 10.49
N ALA A 173 -1.80 -6.64 11.03
CA ALA A 173 -0.46 -6.85 10.51
C ALA A 173 0.51 -7.15 11.65
N SER A 174 1.75 -7.50 11.32
CA SER A 174 2.82 -7.68 12.31
C SER A 174 3.07 -6.40 13.12
N ASP A 175 3.83 -6.51 14.22
CA ASP A 175 4.18 -5.39 15.09
C ASP A 175 2.95 -4.69 15.72
N ASN A 176 1.90 -5.45 15.96
CA ASN A 176 0.66 -4.97 16.55
C ASN A 176 0.02 -3.78 15.81
N VAL A 177 0.10 -3.80 14.48
CA VAL A 177 -0.43 -2.75 13.61
C VAL A 177 -1.78 -3.18 13.04
N VAL A 178 -2.71 -2.22 12.95
CA VAL A 178 -3.97 -2.32 12.22
C VAL A 178 -3.81 -1.56 10.90
N ARG A 179 -3.97 -2.27 9.77
CA ARG A 179 -3.90 -1.67 8.43
C ARG A 179 -5.22 -1.02 8.05
N ILE A 180 -5.11 0.17 7.48
CA ILE A 180 -6.23 0.94 6.94
C ILE A 180 -5.94 1.18 5.46
N LEU A 181 -6.70 0.52 4.60
CA LEU A 181 -6.50 0.47 3.15
C LEU A 181 -7.80 0.84 2.42
N PRO A 182 -8.23 2.10 2.50
CA PRO A 182 -9.46 2.53 1.86
C PRO A 182 -9.34 2.48 0.33
N PRO A 183 -10.45 2.55 -0.43
CA PRO A 183 -10.39 2.73 -1.87
C PRO A 183 -9.66 4.05 -2.23
N LEU A 184 -8.96 4.07 -3.38
CA LEU A 184 -8.14 5.23 -3.77
C LEU A 184 -8.98 6.47 -4.09
N ASN A 185 -10.24 6.28 -4.45
CA ASN A 185 -11.21 7.33 -4.72
C ASN A 185 -12.05 7.74 -3.49
N ILE A 186 -11.59 7.38 -2.28
CA ILE A 186 -12.27 7.74 -1.03
C ILE A 186 -12.50 9.25 -0.94
N THR A 187 -13.66 9.63 -0.42
CA THR A 187 -14.07 11.02 -0.23
C THR A 187 -13.81 11.51 1.21
N LYS A 188 -13.82 12.83 1.41
CA LYS A 188 -13.72 13.43 2.77
C LYS A 188 -14.82 12.93 3.70
N GLN A 189 -16.04 12.79 3.19
CA GLN A 189 -17.18 12.32 3.99
C GLN A 189 -16.98 10.88 4.46
N GLU A 190 -16.45 10.00 3.60
CA GLU A 190 -16.13 8.63 3.96
C GLU A 190 -14.96 8.57 4.94
N VAL A 191 -13.93 9.40 4.78
CA VAL A 191 -12.85 9.52 5.78
C VAL A 191 -13.41 9.93 7.14
N ASP A 192 -14.26 10.97 7.21
CA ASP A 192 -14.88 11.41 8.47
C ASP A 192 -15.74 10.31 9.10
N TYR A 193 -16.45 9.54 8.27
CA TYR A 193 -17.23 8.40 8.73
C TYR A 193 -16.36 7.29 9.31
N VAL A 194 -15.27 6.91 8.62
CA VAL A 194 -14.31 5.91 9.11
C VAL A 194 -13.67 6.38 10.43
N VAL A 195 -13.25 7.64 10.52
CA VAL A 195 -12.67 8.19 11.75
C VAL A 195 -13.66 8.15 12.92
N LYS A 196 -14.95 8.40 12.66
CA LYS A 196 -16.01 8.26 13.66
C LYS A 196 -16.15 6.81 14.17
N LEU A 197 -16.05 5.82 13.26
CA LEU A 197 -16.12 4.41 13.64
C LEU A 197 -14.87 3.98 14.43
N LEU A 198 -13.68 4.42 14.02
CA LEU A 198 -12.43 4.16 14.74
C LEU A 198 -12.46 4.75 16.15
N ARG A 199 -12.99 5.98 16.31
CA ARG A 199 -13.21 6.61 17.63
C ARG A 199 -14.11 5.76 18.51
N LYS A 200 -15.25 5.31 17.96
CA LYS A 200 -16.21 4.47 18.69
C LYS A 200 -15.60 3.12 19.10
N THR A 201 -14.78 2.54 18.23
CA THR A 201 -14.03 1.31 18.52
C THR A 201 -13.04 1.54 19.67
N ALA A 202 -12.25 2.62 19.61
CA ALA A 202 -11.30 2.96 20.66
C ALA A 202 -11.99 3.18 22.02
N GLN A 203 -13.08 3.95 22.05
CA GLN A 203 -13.87 4.20 23.28
C GLN A 203 -14.35 2.93 23.98
N ARG A 204 -14.69 1.88 23.20
CA ARG A 204 -15.15 0.61 23.76
C ARG A 204 -14.02 -0.27 24.31
N LEU A 205 -12.81 -0.05 23.82
CA LEU A 205 -11.64 -0.83 24.19
C LEU A 205 -10.76 -0.13 25.24
N GLU A 206 -11.01 1.14 25.52
CA GLU A 206 -10.36 1.90 26.57
C GLU A 206 -10.91 1.58 27.97
N ASN A 207 -12.16 1.04 28.03
CA ASN A 207 -12.83 0.62 29.27
C ASN A 207 -12.56 -0.85 29.57
#